data_98662822c42253034d334e52988d4f36
#
_entry.id   98662822c42253034d334e52988d4f36
#
_cell.length_a   1.000
_cell.length_b   1.000
_cell.length_c   1.000
_cell.angle_alpha   90.00
_cell.angle_beta   90.00
_cell.angle_gamma   90.00
#
_symmetry.space_group_name_H-M   'P 1'
#
loop_
_entity.id
_entity.type
_entity.pdbx_description
1 polymer ?
#
loop_
_entity_poly.entity_id
_entity_poly.type
_entity_poly.pdbx_seq_one_letter_code
_entity_poly.pdbx_strand_id
1 'polypeptide(L)'
;MLHSGPVSITGMGCVCAAGTNLQESLRALETGQRNPQPPSRFKCEHSRIFPVFEVAEHVYSSHGKSGADLSMTAHFARYATEEALLQAGLAVSDLHSRRVGVCIGTSVGASLNLLDFYRATRAGQTPELEPVHRYLNSNPAVALAHALSASGPVQTVVNACSSGTDAIGLAASWIAQGICDIVIAGGADEMSEVTYNGFIRLMIADQSPCRPFDKSRGGLNLGEGAGIVILENAACREQRNAPELATVLGFGTAADAHHLTAPHPQGLGLKLAISEALSAAGLTNADISFINAHGTGTANNDSVEAIVLNELFPNTPFISTKGMTGHTLGAAGAIEAIFTMAHLTAGGIPASAGFSEEDQLLNASPARAFTPVHGQAAISQSLAFGGNNSVLVIGKGRAI
;
A
#
# COMPACT_ATOMS: atom_id res chain seq x y z
N MET A 1 0.89 -20.87 17.74
CA MET A 1 1.60 -19.91 16.87
C MET A 1 2.92 -20.57 16.43
N LEU A 2 3.07 -20.85 15.16
CA LEU A 2 4.34 -21.33 14.63
C LEU A 2 5.28 -20.11 14.57
N HIS A 3 6.33 -20.10 15.39
CA HIS A 3 7.45 -19.16 15.26
C HIS A 3 8.18 -19.49 13.95
N SER A 4 7.69 -18.98 12.88
CA SER A 4 8.39 -19.00 11.62
C SER A 4 9.37 -17.82 11.63
N GLY A 5 10.63 -18.08 11.36
CA GLY A 5 11.66 -17.05 11.32
C GLY A 5 11.32 -15.91 10.33
N PRO A 6 12.10 -14.84 10.34
CA PRO A 6 11.88 -13.68 9.45
C PRO A 6 11.85 -14.10 7.98
N VAL A 7 10.96 -13.49 7.20
CA VAL A 7 10.80 -13.76 5.78
C VAL A 7 11.52 -12.68 4.97
N SER A 8 12.42 -13.10 4.09
CA SER A 8 13.25 -12.19 3.30
C SER A 8 12.46 -11.50 2.17
N ILE A 9 12.70 -10.21 2.00
CA ILE A 9 12.30 -9.42 0.83
C ILE A 9 13.51 -9.28 -0.07
N THR A 10 13.41 -9.73 -1.31
CA THR A 10 14.52 -9.71 -2.28
C THR A 10 14.28 -8.77 -3.45
N GLY A 11 13.05 -8.28 -3.63
CA GLY A 11 12.71 -7.32 -4.65
C GLY A 11 11.53 -6.45 -4.24
N MET A 12 11.53 -5.21 -4.71
CA MET A 12 10.49 -4.21 -4.50
C MET A 12 10.22 -3.46 -5.80
N GLY A 13 8.97 -3.19 -6.10
CA GLY A 13 8.56 -2.35 -7.23
C GLY A 13 7.40 -1.46 -6.84
N CYS A 14 7.40 -0.23 -7.32
CA CYS A 14 6.42 0.77 -6.94
C CYS A 14 6.07 1.68 -8.11
N VAL A 15 4.79 1.90 -8.32
CA VAL A 15 4.26 2.92 -9.24
C VAL A 15 3.15 3.68 -8.55
N CYS A 16 3.28 5.00 -8.48
CA CYS A 16 2.28 5.90 -7.89
C CYS A 16 2.49 7.33 -8.42
N ALA A 17 1.72 8.28 -7.93
CA ALA A 17 1.86 9.68 -8.33
C ALA A 17 3.22 10.32 -7.98
N ALA A 18 3.95 9.76 -7.01
CA ALA A 18 5.28 10.23 -6.64
C ALA A 18 6.38 9.80 -7.64
N GLY A 19 6.16 8.71 -8.38
CA GLY A 19 7.10 8.21 -9.37
C GLY A 19 6.60 6.94 -10.06
N THR A 20 7.17 6.64 -11.21
CA THR A 20 6.85 5.45 -12.01
C THR A 20 7.72 4.24 -11.67
N ASN A 21 8.63 4.41 -10.74
CA ASN A 21 9.45 3.37 -10.13
C ASN A 21 9.82 3.78 -8.70
N LEU A 22 10.37 2.85 -7.95
CA LEU A 22 10.75 3.08 -6.55
C LEU A 22 11.77 4.23 -6.39
N GLN A 23 12.77 4.31 -7.27
CA GLN A 23 13.81 5.33 -7.15
C GLN A 23 13.26 6.75 -7.36
N GLU A 24 12.39 6.95 -8.34
CA GLU A 24 11.71 8.23 -8.58
C GLU A 24 10.82 8.60 -7.39
N SER A 25 10.05 7.63 -6.89
CA SER A 25 9.16 7.83 -5.75
C SER A 25 9.93 8.26 -4.50
N LEU A 26 11.06 7.64 -4.20
CA LEU A 26 11.92 8.01 -3.06
C LEU A 26 12.49 9.42 -3.22
N ARG A 27 12.95 9.79 -4.42
CA ARG A 27 13.43 11.17 -4.69
C ARG A 27 12.33 12.21 -4.49
N ALA A 28 11.10 11.90 -4.93
CA ALA A 28 9.96 12.79 -4.71
C ALA A 28 9.65 12.97 -3.23
N LEU A 29 9.70 11.88 -2.45
CA LEU A 29 9.53 11.93 -0.98
C LEU A 29 10.61 12.80 -0.31
N GLU A 30 11.89 12.65 -0.73
CA GLU A 30 13.01 13.43 -0.19
C GLU A 30 12.89 14.92 -0.51
N THR A 31 12.43 15.28 -1.71
CA THR A 31 12.30 16.67 -2.16
C THR A 31 10.98 17.32 -1.74
N GLY A 32 9.99 16.52 -1.33
CA GLY A 32 8.64 17.00 -1.00
C GLY A 32 7.87 17.55 -2.20
N GLN A 33 8.34 17.30 -3.43
CA GLN A 33 7.68 17.77 -4.64
C GLN A 33 6.45 16.92 -4.95
N ARG A 34 5.30 17.54 -4.91
CA ARG A 34 4.00 16.90 -5.20
C ARG A 34 3.16 17.79 -6.09
N ASN A 35 2.35 17.18 -6.94
CA ASN A 35 1.54 17.92 -7.88
C ASN A 35 0.16 17.26 -8.08
N PRO A 36 -0.69 17.20 -7.05
CA PRO A 36 -2.05 16.71 -7.23
C PRO A 36 -2.83 17.65 -8.17
N GLN A 37 -3.58 17.07 -9.09
CA GLN A 37 -4.32 17.76 -10.15
C GLN A 37 -5.81 17.40 -10.10
N PRO A 38 -6.69 18.15 -10.75
CA PRO A 38 -8.05 17.69 -11.03
C PRO A 38 -7.99 16.32 -11.71
N PRO A 39 -8.97 15.40 -11.47
CA PRO A 39 -9.01 14.13 -12.16
C PRO A 39 -9.05 14.31 -13.67
N SER A 40 -8.18 13.61 -14.39
CA SER A 40 -8.06 13.74 -15.86
C SER A 40 -8.81 12.64 -16.62
N ARG A 41 -9.11 11.52 -15.97
CA ARG A 41 -9.61 10.29 -16.62
C ARG A 41 -11.11 10.08 -16.56
N PHE A 42 -11.81 10.90 -15.78
CA PHE A 42 -13.27 10.91 -15.72
C PHE A 42 -13.79 12.33 -15.51
N LYS A 43 -15.04 12.56 -15.90
CA LYS A 43 -15.66 13.88 -15.73
C LYS A 43 -16.03 14.12 -14.27
N CYS A 44 -15.67 15.29 -13.78
CA CYS A 44 -16.06 15.76 -12.47
C CYS A 44 -17.23 16.73 -12.61
N GLU A 45 -18.39 16.36 -12.07
CA GLU A 45 -19.61 17.19 -12.11
C GLU A 45 -19.78 18.06 -10.84
N HIS A 46 -18.82 17.99 -9.90
CA HIS A 46 -18.86 18.81 -8.70
C HIS A 46 -18.53 20.26 -9.01
N SER A 47 -19.23 21.19 -8.34
CA SER A 47 -18.91 22.63 -8.40
C SER A 47 -17.55 22.99 -7.81
N ARG A 48 -16.96 22.08 -7.04
CA ARG A 48 -15.65 22.21 -6.40
C ARG A 48 -14.74 21.08 -6.86
N ILE A 49 -13.47 21.39 -7.06
CA ILE A 49 -12.45 20.43 -7.46
C ILE A 49 -11.80 19.84 -6.22
N PHE A 50 -11.70 18.53 -6.17
CA PHE A 50 -10.94 17.78 -5.17
C PHE A 50 -9.75 17.16 -5.91
N PRO A 51 -8.53 17.66 -5.70
CA PRO A 51 -7.38 17.18 -6.45
C PRO A 51 -7.07 15.72 -6.13
N VAL A 52 -6.47 15.03 -7.08
CA VAL A 52 -6.12 13.62 -7.01
C VAL A 52 -4.65 13.41 -7.36
N PHE A 53 -4.12 12.27 -6.98
CA PHE A 53 -2.75 11.84 -7.22
C PHE A 53 -2.75 10.70 -8.27
N GLU A 54 -2.76 11.09 -9.55
CA GLU A 54 -2.77 10.14 -10.67
C GLU A 54 -1.35 9.67 -11.02
N VAL A 55 -1.25 8.42 -11.45
CA VAL A 55 -0.03 7.86 -12.03
C VAL A 55 0.27 8.58 -13.36
N ALA A 56 1.53 8.72 -13.71
CA ALA A 56 1.96 9.43 -14.90
C ALA A 56 1.40 8.84 -16.20
N GLU A 57 1.02 9.70 -17.15
CA GLU A 57 0.35 9.37 -18.41
C GLU A 57 1.04 8.27 -19.23
N HIS A 58 2.37 8.25 -19.25
CA HIS A 58 3.10 7.26 -20.06
C HIS A 58 2.93 5.82 -19.54
N VAL A 59 2.65 5.61 -18.24
CA VAL A 59 2.33 4.30 -17.68
C VAL A 59 0.97 3.84 -18.20
N TYR A 60 -0.02 4.76 -18.26
CA TYR A 60 -1.32 4.47 -18.88
C TYR A 60 -1.20 4.16 -20.36
N SER A 61 -0.43 4.95 -21.10
CA SER A 61 -0.26 4.76 -22.55
C SER A 61 0.54 3.51 -22.91
N SER A 62 1.20 2.86 -21.95
CA SER A 62 1.81 1.55 -22.10
C SER A 62 0.79 0.40 -21.97
N HIS A 63 -0.38 0.68 -21.42
CA HIS A 63 -1.48 -0.27 -21.32
C HIS A 63 -1.95 -0.72 -22.73
N GLY A 64 -2.17 -2.00 -22.91
CA GLY A 64 -2.55 -2.57 -24.20
C GLY A 64 -1.39 -2.90 -25.16
N LYS A 65 -0.21 -2.28 -25.02
CA LYS A 65 0.97 -2.63 -25.83
C LYS A 65 1.51 -4.03 -25.53
N SER A 66 1.17 -4.57 -24.40
CA SER A 66 1.57 -5.89 -23.92
C SER A 66 0.66 -7.04 -24.38
N GLY A 67 -0.35 -6.75 -25.20
CA GLY A 67 -1.27 -7.76 -25.75
C GLY A 67 -2.33 -8.29 -24.79
N ALA A 68 -2.33 -7.89 -23.52
CA ALA A 68 -3.33 -8.27 -22.55
C ALA A 68 -4.33 -7.13 -22.36
N ASP A 69 -5.60 -7.39 -22.60
CA ASP A 69 -6.70 -6.46 -22.30
C ASP A 69 -7.06 -6.58 -20.81
N LEU A 70 -6.26 -5.94 -19.96
CA LEU A 70 -6.40 -5.95 -18.51
C LEU A 70 -7.01 -4.64 -18.01
N SER A 71 -7.61 -4.65 -16.82
CA SER A 71 -7.94 -3.42 -16.09
C SER A 71 -6.66 -2.66 -15.71
N MET A 72 -6.78 -1.38 -15.43
CA MET A 72 -5.66 -0.56 -15.00
C MET A 72 -5.06 -1.04 -13.67
N THR A 73 -5.90 -1.52 -12.74
CA THR A 73 -5.44 -2.15 -11.49
C THR A 73 -4.48 -3.31 -11.76
N ALA A 74 -4.85 -4.24 -12.65
CA ALA A 74 -4.00 -5.37 -13.01
C ALA A 74 -2.76 -4.94 -13.80
N HIS A 75 -2.87 -3.89 -14.62
CA HIS A 75 -1.74 -3.30 -15.32
C HIS A 75 -0.72 -2.68 -14.35
N PHE A 76 -1.16 -1.91 -13.36
CA PHE A 76 -0.27 -1.36 -12.33
C PHE A 76 0.42 -2.46 -11.54
N ALA A 77 -0.33 -3.50 -11.12
CA ALA A 77 0.24 -4.65 -10.43
C ALA A 77 1.35 -5.31 -11.25
N ARG A 78 1.11 -5.53 -12.55
CA ARG A 78 2.10 -6.08 -13.47
C ARG A 78 3.31 -5.17 -13.63
N TYR A 79 3.09 -3.87 -13.85
CA TYR A 79 4.14 -2.88 -14.03
C TYR A 79 5.10 -2.85 -12.82
N ALA A 80 4.57 -2.79 -11.60
CA ALA A 80 5.37 -2.86 -10.38
C ALA A 80 6.04 -4.24 -10.17
N THR A 81 5.41 -5.33 -10.63
CA THR A 81 6.01 -6.68 -10.55
C THR A 81 7.25 -6.80 -11.44
N GLU A 82 7.25 -6.20 -12.63
CA GLU A 82 8.41 -6.20 -13.53
C GLU A 82 9.63 -5.54 -12.86
N GLU A 83 9.45 -4.40 -12.17
CA GLU A 83 10.50 -3.76 -11.38
C GLU A 83 10.97 -4.64 -10.22
N ALA A 84 10.04 -5.22 -9.45
CA ALA A 84 10.36 -6.06 -8.30
C ALA A 84 11.15 -7.30 -8.70
N LEU A 85 10.78 -7.96 -9.80
CA LEU A 85 11.51 -9.12 -10.33
C LEU A 85 12.91 -8.74 -10.82
N LEU A 86 13.03 -7.61 -11.52
CA LEU A 86 14.33 -7.09 -11.97
C LEU A 86 15.26 -6.83 -10.78
N GLN A 87 14.76 -6.19 -9.73
CA GLN A 87 15.53 -5.91 -8.51
C GLN A 87 15.91 -7.21 -7.78
N ALA A 88 15.02 -8.19 -7.76
CA ALA A 88 15.30 -9.51 -7.20
C ALA A 88 16.29 -10.34 -8.03
N GLY A 89 16.61 -9.92 -9.26
CA GLY A 89 17.43 -10.71 -10.18
C GLY A 89 16.73 -12.01 -10.60
N LEU A 90 15.41 -11.96 -10.78
CA LEU A 90 14.58 -13.11 -11.19
C LEU A 90 14.00 -12.88 -12.57
N ALA A 91 14.26 -13.81 -13.50
CA ALA A 91 13.51 -13.91 -14.74
C ALA A 91 12.25 -14.77 -14.52
N VAL A 92 11.23 -14.61 -15.36
CA VAL A 92 10.00 -15.42 -15.26
C VAL A 92 10.32 -16.93 -15.37
N SER A 93 11.32 -17.29 -16.18
CA SER A 93 11.78 -18.70 -16.31
C SER A 93 12.28 -19.30 -15.00
N ASP A 94 12.85 -18.49 -14.09
CA ASP A 94 13.37 -18.95 -12.80
C ASP A 94 12.27 -19.35 -11.82
N LEU A 95 11.06 -18.86 -12.08
CA LEU A 95 9.87 -19.14 -11.26
C LEU A 95 9.30 -20.54 -11.53
N HIS A 96 9.49 -21.10 -12.73
CA HIS A 96 8.85 -22.35 -13.14
C HIS A 96 9.28 -23.59 -12.33
N SER A 97 10.46 -23.57 -11.73
CA SER A 97 10.99 -24.69 -10.92
C SER A 97 10.69 -24.56 -9.43
N ARG A 98 9.89 -23.55 -9.03
CA ARG A 98 9.65 -23.18 -7.63
C ARG A 98 8.15 -23.14 -7.34
N ARG A 99 7.78 -23.28 -6.07
CA ARG A 99 6.40 -23.09 -5.63
C ARG A 99 6.15 -21.59 -5.45
N VAL A 100 5.60 -20.96 -6.49
CA VAL A 100 5.39 -19.51 -6.54
C VAL A 100 3.95 -19.18 -6.24
N GLY A 101 3.72 -18.45 -5.15
CA GLY A 101 2.40 -17.89 -4.80
C GLY A 101 2.23 -16.44 -5.29
N VAL A 102 0.98 -16.00 -5.44
CA VAL A 102 0.62 -14.63 -5.77
C VAL A 102 -0.47 -14.15 -4.81
N CYS A 103 -0.21 -13.05 -4.09
CA CYS A 103 -1.14 -12.50 -3.12
C CYS A 103 -1.25 -10.98 -3.28
N ILE A 104 -2.34 -10.48 -3.87
CA ILE A 104 -2.52 -9.06 -4.20
C ILE A 104 -3.72 -8.48 -3.50
N GLY A 105 -3.49 -7.38 -2.76
CA GLY A 105 -4.52 -6.58 -2.14
C GLY A 105 -5.12 -5.56 -3.11
N THR A 106 -6.44 -5.36 -3.03
CA THR A 106 -7.15 -4.31 -3.75
C THR A 106 -8.40 -3.93 -2.97
N SER A 107 -8.84 -2.67 -3.02
CA SER A 107 -10.10 -2.26 -2.40
C SER A 107 -11.28 -2.45 -3.34
N VAL A 108 -11.12 -1.97 -4.56
CA VAL A 108 -12.20 -1.93 -5.55
C VAL A 108 -11.86 -2.69 -6.82
N GLY A 109 -10.57 -2.94 -7.07
CA GLY A 109 -10.11 -3.55 -8.31
C GLY A 109 -10.68 -2.84 -9.52
N ALA A 110 -11.03 -3.58 -10.55
CA ALA A 110 -11.66 -3.05 -11.76
C ALA A 110 -13.20 -2.93 -11.67
N SER A 111 -13.82 -3.33 -10.55
CA SER A 111 -15.28 -3.51 -10.47
C SER A 111 -16.09 -2.23 -10.68
N LEU A 112 -15.52 -1.09 -10.32
CA LEU A 112 -16.22 0.20 -10.41
C LEU A 112 -15.98 0.95 -11.72
N ASN A 113 -15.20 0.41 -12.65
CA ASN A 113 -14.93 1.04 -13.95
C ASN A 113 -15.81 0.52 -15.11
N LEU A 114 -16.86 -0.24 -14.77
CA LEU A 114 -17.92 -0.65 -15.71
C LEU A 114 -19.12 0.32 -15.77
N LEU A 115 -18.91 1.56 -15.32
CA LEU A 115 -20.02 2.52 -15.14
C LEU A 115 -20.75 2.84 -16.44
N ASP A 116 -20.03 2.99 -17.55
CA ASP A 116 -20.66 3.28 -18.85
C ASP A 116 -21.45 2.08 -19.38
N PHE A 117 -20.95 0.86 -19.21
CA PHE A 117 -21.69 -0.37 -19.49
C PHE A 117 -22.98 -0.43 -18.67
N TYR A 118 -22.90 -0.15 -17.37
CA TYR A 118 -24.04 -0.12 -16.47
C TYR A 118 -25.07 0.95 -16.87
N ARG A 119 -24.62 2.18 -17.20
CA ARG A 119 -25.47 3.29 -17.65
C ARG A 119 -26.22 2.92 -18.94
N ALA A 120 -25.51 2.37 -19.93
CA ALA A 120 -26.12 1.95 -21.20
C ALA A 120 -27.16 0.84 -20.99
N THR A 121 -26.85 -0.17 -20.18
CA THR A 121 -27.78 -1.24 -19.82
C THR A 121 -29.03 -0.69 -19.12
N ARG A 122 -28.86 0.24 -18.17
CA ARG A 122 -29.98 0.92 -17.49
C ARG A 122 -30.86 1.75 -18.43
N ALA A 123 -30.26 2.30 -19.48
CA ALA A 123 -30.97 3.03 -20.52
C ALA A 123 -31.68 2.12 -21.56
N GLY A 124 -31.70 0.80 -21.35
CA GLY A 124 -32.30 -0.18 -22.25
C GLY A 124 -31.51 -0.40 -23.54
N GLN A 125 -30.25 0.03 -23.60
CA GLN A 125 -29.35 -0.24 -24.71
C GLN A 125 -28.70 -1.63 -24.54
N THR A 126 -28.11 -2.14 -25.63
CA THR A 126 -27.32 -3.39 -25.62
C THR A 126 -25.85 -2.99 -25.84
N PRO A 127 -25.10 -2.68 -24.75
CA PRO A 127 -23.71 -2.31 -24.87
C PRO A 127 -22.83 -3.52 -25.24
N GLU A 128 -21.66 -3.24 -25.80
CA GLU A 128 -20.63 -4.25 -26.04
C GLU A 128 -20.20 -4.92 -24.75
N LEU A 129 -19.91 -6.24 -24.80
CA LEU A 129 -19.51 -7.04 -23.63
C LEU A 129 -18.01 -6.97 -23.32
N GLU A 130 -17.23 -6.33 -24.15
CA GLU A 130 -15.77 -6.22 -23.98
C GLU A 130 -15.37 -5.68 -22.59
N PRO A 131 -15.99 -4.62 -22.01
CA PRO A 131 -15.67 -4.17 -20.66
C PRO A 131 -15.93 -5.24 -19.58
N VAL A 132 -16.96 -6.07 -19.78
CA VAL A 132 -17.27 -7.18 -18.86
C VAL A 132 -16.22 -8.27 -18.98
N HIS A 133 -15.80 -8.63 -20.18
CA HIS A 133 -14.72 -9.61 -20.40
C HIS A 133 -13.41 -9.11 -19.79
N ARG A 134 -13.07 -7.85 -19.98
CA ARG A 134 -11.90 -7.22 -19.36
C ARG A 134 -11.97 -7.34 -17.84
N TYR A 135 -13.10 -6.99 -17.24
CA TYR A 135 -13.29 -7.13 -15.79
C TYR A 135 -13.11 -8.56 -15.30
N LEU A 136 -13.71 -9.54 -15.97
CA LEU A 136 -13.63 -10.96 -15.57
C LEU A 136 -12.20 -11.51 -15.65
N ASN A 137 -11.38 -11.00 -16.58
CA ASN A 137 -10.00 -11.43 -16.78
C ASN A 137 -8.98 -10.63 -15.98
N SER A 138 -9.41 -9.58 -15.26
CA SER A 138 -8.52 -8.59 -14.64
C SER A 138 -8.44 -8.69 -13.12
N ASN A 139 -8.79 -9.85 -12.52
CA ASN A 139 -8.43 -10.04 -11.13
C ASN A 139 -6.89 -9.92 -10.99
N PRO A 140 -6.37 -8.97 -10.19
CA PRO A 140 -4.94 -8.63 -10.24
C PRO A 140 -4.04 -9.81 -9.85
N ALA A 141 -4.44 -10.63 -8.87
CA ALA A 141 -3.64 -11.80 -8.48
C ALA A 141 -3.68 -12.88 -9.56
N VAL A 142 -4.85 -13.14 -10.16
CA VAL A 142 -5.00 -14.15 -11.22
C VAL A 142 -4.26 -13.72 -12.49
N ALA A 143 -4.37 -12.45 -12.88
CA ALA A 143 -3.67 -11.91 -14.04
C ALA A 143 -2.15 -12.04 -13.92
N LEU A 144 -1.60 -11.73 -12.73
CA LEU A 144 -0.17 -11.93 -12.45
C LEU A 144 0.20 -13.41 -12.43
N ALA A 145 -0.58 -14.26 -11.77
CA ALA A 145 -0.32 -15.69 -11.71
C ALA A 145 -0.23 -16.33 -13.11
N HIS A 146 -1.13 -15.93 -14.02
CA HIS A 146 -1.09 -16.37 -15.43
C HIS A 146 0.16 -15.84 -16.14
N ALA A 147 0.47 -14.54 -16.00
CA ALA A 147 1.64 -13.93 -16.65
C ALA A 147 2.97 -14.53 -16.19
N LEU A 148 3.03 -14.98 -14.94
CA LEU A 148 4.23 -15.55 -14.31
C LEU A 148 4.24 -17.07 -14.31
N SER A 149 3.19 -17.73 -14.81
CA SER A 149 3.01 -19.19 -14.72
C SER A 149 3.17 -19.71 -13.28
N ALA A 150 2.61 -18.98 -12.31
CA ALA A 150 2.74 -19.30 -10.90
C ALA A 150 2.04 -20.64 -10.58
N SER A 151 2.70 -21.48 -9.78
CA SER A 151 2.25 -22.84 -9.46
C SER A 151 1.68 -23.03 -8.06
N GLY A 152 1.79 -22.01 -7.23
CA GLY A 152 1.31 -21.99 -5.85
C GLY A 152 -0.07 -21.35 -5.67
N PRO A 153 -0.45 -21.02 -4.43
CA PRO A 153 -1.73 -20.38 -4.15
C PRO A 153 -1.82 -18.98 -4.76
N VAL A 154 -3.04 -18.64 -5.21
CA VAL A 154 -3.36 -17.33 -5.80
C VAL A 154 -4.50 -16.72 -5.00
N GLN A 155 -4.27 -15.56 -4.41
CA GLN A 155 -5.25 -14.90 -3.55
C GLN A 155 -5.36 -13.41 -3.86
N THR A 156 -6.57 -12.93 -4.05
CA THR A 156 -6.87 -11.50 -3.97
C THR A 156 -7.44 -11.19 -2.59
N VAL A 157 -6.85 -10.23 -1.90
CA VAL A 157 -7.29 -9.75 -0.59
C VAL A 157 -8.09 -8.47 -0.79
N VAL A 158 -9.33 -8.45 -0.29
CA VAL A 158 -10.21 -7.27 -0.35
C VAL A 158 -10.61 -6.90 1.09
N ASN A 159 -9.84 -6.03 1.69
CA ASN A 159 -10.00 -5.56 3.06
C ASN A 159 -9.85 -4.02 3.15
N ALA A 160 -10.49 -3.33 2.21
CA ALA A 160 -10.41 -1.89 2.04
C ALA A 160 -8.95 -1.39 2.04
N CYS A 161 -8.61 -0.33 2.79
CA CYS A 161 -7.31 0.33 2.74
C CYS A 161 -6.15 -0.51 3.30
N SER A 162 -6.42 -1.59 4.07
CA SER A 162 -5.39 -2.49 4.60
C SER A 162 -5.02 -3.64 3.66
N SER A 163 -5.73 -3.80 2.53
CA SER A 163 -5.59 -4.96 1.64
C SER A 163 -4.15 -5.28 1.25
N GLY A 164 -3.35 -4.26 0.92
CA GLY A 164 -1.94 -4.45 0.53
C GLY A 164 -1.06 -4.91 1.70
N THR A 165 -1.29 -4.36 2.89
CA THR A 165 -0.61 -4.79 4.13
C THR A 165 -0.97 -6.24 4.47
N ASP A 166 -2.27 -6.57 4.39
CA ASP A 166 -2.76 -7.93 4.67
C ASP A 166 -2.22 -8.94 3.66
N ALA A 167 -2.13 -8.56 2.38
CA ALA A 167 -1.57 -9.42 1.34
C ALA A 167 -0.09 -9.75 1.59
N ILE A 168 0.71 -8.78 2.03
CA ILE A 168 2.12 -9.01 2.41
C ILE A 168 2.21 -9.90 3.65
N GLY A 169 1.38 -9.66 4.68
CA GLY A 169 1.32 -10.47 5.89
C GLY A 169 0.91 -11.93 5.62
N LEU A 170 -0.11 -12.13 4.77
CA LEU A 170 -0.55 -13.46 4.36
C LEU A 170 0.54 -14.17 3.55
N ALA A 171 1.19 -13.47 2.62
CA ALA A 171 2.30 -13.99 1.84
C ALA A 171 3.48 -14.45 2.72
N ALA A 172 3.84 -13.64 3.71
CA ALA A 172 4.86 -14.01 4.69
C ALA A 172 4.46 -15.29 5.44
N SER A 173 3.18 -15.45 5.79
CA SER A 173 2.69 -16.68 6.42
C SER A 173 2.82 -17.91 5.52
N TRP A 174 2.58 -17.78 4.19
CA TRP A 174 2.77 -18.90 3.25
C TRP A 174 4.23 -19.33 3.13
N ILE A 175 5.16 -18.39 3.11
CA ILE A 175 6.61 -18.68 3.12
C ILE A 175 6.98 -19.40 4.43
N ALA A 176 6.56 -18.83 5.53
CA ALA A 176 6.87 -19.31 6.87
C ALA A 176 6.36 -20.73 7.15
N GLN A 177 5.19 -21.07 6.59
CA GLN A 177 4.59 -22.41 6.69
C GLN A 177 5.14 -23.39 5.64
N GLY A 178 6.07 -22.96 4.77
CA GLY A 178 6.63 -23.79 3.72
C GLY A 178 5.66 -24.13 2.59
N ILE A 179 4.58 -23.35 2.43
CA ILE A 179 3.62 -23.51 1.34
C ILE A 179 4.25 -23.04 0.02
N CYS A 180 4.99 -21.94 0.04
CA CYS A 180 5.67 -21.35 -1.11
C CYS A 180 7.17 -21.23 -0.87
N ASP A 181 7.93 -21.20 -1.96
CA ASP A 181 9.36 -20.85 -1.96
C ASP A 181 9.53 -19.36 -2.25
N ILE A 182 8.68 -18.83 -3.13
CA ILE A 182 8.61 -17.42 -3.51
C ILE A 182 7.14 -16.98 -3.47
N VAL A 183 6.86 -15.75 -3.03
CA VAL A 183 5.55 -15.12 -3.17
C VAL A 183 5.71 -13.72 -3.74
N ILE A 184 4.96 -13.43 -4.79
CA ILE A 184 4.75 -12.09 -5.31
C ILE A 184 3.56 -11.50 -4.55
N ALA A 185 3.79 -10.48 -3.73
CA ALA A 185 2.75 -9.91 -2.88
C ALA A 185 2.75 -8.39 -2.88
N GLY A 186 1.63 -7.80 -2.53
CA GLY A 186 1.49 -6.36 -2.43
C GLY A 186 0.07 -5.90 -2.66
N GLY A 187 -0.09 -4.72 -3.26
CA GLY A 187 -1.42 -4.17 -3.53
C GLY A 187 -1.43 -3.30 -4.77
N ALA A 188 -2.58 -3.23 -5.41
CA ALA A 188 -2.83 -2.38 -6.57
C ALA A 188 -4.28 -1.88 -6.59
N ASP A 189 -4.46 -0.62 -6.89
CA ASP A 189 -5.78 -0.03 -7.17
C ASP A 189 -5.68 1.09 -8.19
N GLU A 190 -6.65 1.16 -9.07
CA GLU A 190 -6.91 2.28 -9.95
C GLU A 190 -7.99 3.19 -9.35
N MET A 191 -7.95 4.46 -9.66
CA MET A 191 -8.98 5.41 -9.28
C MET A 191 -10.17 5.34 -10.24
N SER A 192 -11.39 5.51 -9.71
CA SER A 192 -12.61 5.54 -10.51
C SER A 192 -13.50 6.72 -10.17
N GLU A 193 -14.39 7.08 -11.10
CA GLU A 193 -15.44 8.08 -10.84
C GLU A 193 -16.29 7.72 -9.62
N VAL A 194 -16.57 6.43 -9.42
CA VAL A 194 -17.39 5.95 -8.30
C VAL A 194 -16.70 6.15 -6.96
N THR A 195 -15.42 5.77 -6.85
CA THR A 195 -14.65 5.99 -5.61
C THR A 195 -14.48 7.47 -5.33
N TYR A 196 -14.13 8.26 -6.33
CA TYR A 196 -13.98 9.71 -6.20
C TYR A 196 -15.26 10.37 -5.65
N ASN A 197 -16.41 10.12 -6.30
CA ASN A 197 -17.69 10.65 -5.84
C ASN A 197 -18.10 10.12 -4.47
N GLY A 198 -17.78 8.85 -4.16
CA GLY A 198 -18.05 8.21 -2.88
C GLY A 198 -17.35 8.93 -1.72
N PHE A 199 -16.06 9.17 -1.84
CA PHE A 199 -15.28 9.85 -0.80
C PHE A 199 -15.69 11.32 -0.61
N ILE A 200 -16.05 12.02 -1.68
CA ILE A 200 -16.62 13.36 -1.60
C ILE A 200 -17.97 13.35 -0.86
N ARG A 201 -18.84 12.38 -1.16
CA ARG A 201 -20.15 12.24 -0.47
C ARG A 201 -20.03 11.88 0.99
N LEU A 202 -18.99 11.17 1.37
CA LEU A 202 -18.66 10.90 2.77
C LEU A 202 -18.07 12.12 3.50
N MET A 203 -17.82 13.23 2.78
CA MET A 203 -17.27 14.48 3.31
C MET A 203 -15.90 14.33 3.98
N ILE A 204 -15.06 13.45 3.44
CA ILE A 204 -13.71 13.18 3.94
C ILE A 204 -12.61 13.51 2.91
N ALA A 205 -13.00 14.02 1.73
CA ALA A 205 -12.05 14.52 0.73
C ALA A 205 -11.77 16.02 0.94
N ASP A 206 -10.52 16.43 0.72
CA ASP A 206 -10.11 17.84 0.81
C ASP A 206 -9.97 18.48 -0.58
N GLN A 207 -10.34 19.76 -0.68
CA GLN A 207 -10.13 20.59 -1.86
C GLN A 207 -8.67 21.10 -1.97
N SER A 208 -7.93 21.03 -0.89
CA SER A 208 -6.49 21.28 -0.83
C SER A 208 -5.70 19.99 -0.85
N PRO A 209 -4.42 20.01 -1.24
CA PRO A 209 -3.57 18.83 -1.14
C PRO A 209 -3.50 18.30 0.30
N CYS A 210 -3.67 17.00 0.44
CA CYS A 210 -3.69 16.26 1.70
C CYS A 210 -2.49 16.61 2.62
N ARG A 211 -2.76 16.82 3.91
CA ARG A 211 -1.77 17.16 4.93
C ARG A 211 -2.02 16.39 6.22
N PRO A 212 -1.54 15.14 6.25
CA PRO A 212 -1.69 14.30 7.41
C PRO A 212 -1.14 14.94 8.69
N PHE A 213 -1.90 14.84 9.79
CA PHE A 213 -1.60 15.36 11.12
C PHE A 213 -1.47 16.89 11.23
N ASP A 214 -1.54 17.65 10.13
CA ASP A 214 -1.48 19.11 10.16
C ASP A 214 -2.73 19.70 10.83
N LYS A 215 -2.56 20.83 11.53
CA LYS A 215 -3.66 21.56 12.17
C LYS A 215 -4.76 21.98 11.19
N SER A 216 -4.37 22.30 9.96
CA SER A 216 -5.29 22.74 8.90
C SER A 216 -5.75 21.59 7.98
N ARG A 217 -5.56 20.31 8.39
CA ARG A 217 -6.03 19.17 7.62
C ARG A 217 -7.54 19.19 7.43
N GLY A 218 -8.01 18.95 6.22
CA GLY A 218 -9.43 18.98 5.88
C GLY A 218 -9.96 17.65 5.33
N GLY A 219 -9.07 16.67 5.12
CA GLY A 219 -9.43 15.40 4.53
C GLY A 219 -8.32 14.78 3.69
N LEU A 220 -8.64 13.71 3.02
CA LEU A 220 -7.75 13.01 2.10
C LEU A 220 -7.93 13.48 0.65
N ASN A 221 -6.95 13.17 -0.19
CA ASN A 221 -7.14 13.11 -1.64
C ASN A 221 -6.92 11.68 -2.11
N LEU A 222 -7.69 11.25 -3.11
CA LEU A 222 -7.46 9.93 -3.70
C LEU A 222 -6.16 9.88 -4.51
N GLY A 223 -5.56 8.73 -4.52
CA GLY A 223 -4.44 8.34 -5.38
C GLY A 223 -4.68 6.98 -6.00
N GLU A 224 -3.73 6.53 -6.79
CA GLU A 224 -3.73 5.23 -7.45
C GLU A 224 -2.30 4.71 -7.59
N GLY A 225 -2.15 3.42 -7.88
CA GLY A 225 -0.85 2.82 -8.11
C GLY A 225 -0.77 1.36 -7.68
N ALA A 226 0.47 0.89 -7.55
CA ALA A 226 0.78 -0.43 -7.04
C ALA A 226 2.11 -0.43 -6.27
N GLY A 227 2.19 -1.29 -5.25
CA GLY A 227 3.42 -1.67 -4.58
C GLY A 227 3.52 -3.19 -4.53
N ILE A 228 4.61 -3.74 -5.02
CA ILE A 228 4.84 -5.18 -5.09
C ILE A 228 6.18 -5.54 -4.46
N VAL A 229 6.18 -6.58 -3.65
CA VAL A 229 7.38 -7.17 -3.04
C VAL A 229 7.55 -8.63 -3.43
N ILE A 230 8.79 -9.08 -3.55
CA ILE A 230 9.15 -10.49 -3.73
C ILE A 230 9.60 -11.02 -2.37
N LEU A 231 8.81 -11.95 -1.83
CA LEU A 231 9.16 -12.66 -0.59
C LEU A 231 9.79 -14.01 -0.95
N GLU A 232 10.86 -14.37 -0.26
CA GLU A 232 11.53 -15.66 -0.45
C GLU A 232 11.82 -16.34 0.88
N ASN A 233 11.76 -17.68 0.88
CA ASN A 233 12.30 -18.44 2.00
C ASN A 233 13.84 -18.38 2.00
N ALA A 234 14.46 -18.59 3.17
CA ALA A 234 15.90 -18.46 3.33
C ALA A 234 16.68 -19.40 2.39
N ALA A 235 16.23 -20.64 2.24
CA ALA A 235 16.92 -21.63 1.39
C ALA A 235 16.91 -21.23 -0.09
N CYS A 236 15.77 -20.73 -0.59
CA CYS A 236 15.64 -20.24 -1.96
C CYS A 236 16.56 -19.05 -2.22
N ARG A 237 16.54 -18.06 -1.31
CA ARG A 237 17.37 -16.86 -1.36
C ARG A 237 18.87 -17.21 -1.34
N GLU A 238 19.30 -18.06 -0.41
CA GLU A 238 20.70 -18.47 -0.26
C GLU A 238 21.20 -19.26 -1.46
N GLN A 239 20.39 -20.19 -2.01
CA GLN A 239 20.75 -20.98 -3.19
C GLN A 239 21.12 -20.10 -4.40
N ARG A 240 20.45 -18.94 -4.57
CA ARG A 240 20.74 -18.04 -5.67
C ARG A 240 21.61 -16.82 -5.26
N ASN A 241 22.13 -16.82 -4.02
CA ASN A 241 22.93 -15.74 -3.46
C ASN A 241 22.25 -14.35 -3.64
N ALA A 242 20.94 -14.30 -3.39
CA ALA A 242 20.17 -13.06 -3.53
C ALA A 242 20.35 -12.16 -2.31
N PRO A 243 20.37 -10.81 -2.51
CA PRO A 243 20.40 -9.88 -1.40
C PRO A 243 19.12 -9.96 -0.58
N GLU A 244 19.23 -9.65 0.71
CA GLU A 244 18.10 -9.44 1.59
C GLU A 244 17.91 -7.92 1.75
N LEU A 245 16.95 -7.35 1.04
CA LEU A 245 16.71 -5.90 1.05
C LEU A 245 16.02 -5.46 2.33
N ALA A 246 15.13 -6.30 2.83
CA ALA A 246 14.39 -6.13 4.08
C ALA A 246 13.87 -7.49 4.55
N THR A 247 13.25 -7.52 5.73
CA THR A 247 12.55 -8.71 6.25
C THR A 247 11.17 -8.35 6.76
N VAL A 248 10.21 -9.24 6.63
CA VAL A 248 8.97 -9.20 7.39
C VAL A 248 9.22 -9.95 8.69
N LEU A 249 9.30 -9.22 9.80
CA LEU A 249 9.54 -9.76 11.13
C LEU A 249 8.25 -10.19 11.82
N GLY A 250 7.17 -9.46 11.60
CA GLY A 250 5.88 -9.73 12.20
C GLY A 250 4.74 -9.07 11.45
N PHE A 251 3.56 -9.66 11.58
CA PHE A 251 2.31 -9.17 11.05
C PHE A 251 1.23 -9.32 12.12
N GLY A 252 0.38 -8.31 12.26
CA GLY A 252 -0.78 -8.33 13.14
C GLY A 252 -1.97 -7.66 12.50
N THR A 253 -3.15 -8.19 12.75
CA THR A 253 -4.41 -7.65 12.25
C THR A 253 -5.51 -7.77 13.27
N ALA A 254 -6.34 -6.74 13.39
CA ALA A 254 -7.47 -6.72 14.32
C ALA A 254 -8.61 -5.83 13.81
N ALA A 255 -9.83 -6.17 14.18
CA ALA A 255 -11.00 -5.38 13.86
C ALA A 255 -11.43 -4.50 15.05
N ASP A 256 -11.80 -3.25 14.77
CA ASP A 256 -12.34 -2.32 15.77
C ASP A 256 -13.73 -2.76 16.28
N ALA A 257 -14.52 -3.42 15.42
CA ALA A 257 -15.92 -3.76 15.67
C ALA A 257 -16.76 -2.57 16.19
N HIS A 258 -16.51 -1.36 15.67
CA HIS A 258 -17.07 -0.10 16.17
C HIS A 258 -17.97 0.61 15.16
N HIS A 259 -17.47 0.96 13.98
CA HIS A 259 -18.18 1.74 12.97
C HIS A 259 -17.69 1.40 11.55
N LEU A 260 -18.55 1.63 10.53
CA LEU A 260 -18.22 1.28 9.13
C LEU A 260 -17.10 2.13 8.54
N THR A 261 -16.98 3.39 8.93
CA THR A 261 -16.04 4.35 8.30
C THR A 261 -15.18 5.15 9.28
N ALA A 262 -15.40 5.00 10.58
CA ALA A 262 -14.63 5.66 11.62
C ALA A 262 -13.88 4.64 12.47
N PRO A 263 -12.61 4.88 12.81
CA PRO A 263 -11.85 4.01 13.71
C PRO A 263 -12.42 4.09 15.12
N HIS A 264 -12.14 3.07 15.95
CA HIS A 264 -12.48 3.09 17.37
C HIS A 264 -11.81 4.29 18.06
N PRO A 265 -12.54 5.16 18.79
CA PRO A 265 -12.02 6.42 19.32
C PRO A 265 -10.76 6.29 20.21
N GLN A 266 -10.54 5.13 20.79
CA GLN A 266 -9.35 4.83 21.61
C GLN A 266 -8.32 3.97 20.88
N GLY A 267 -8.51 3.70 19.58
CA GLY A 267 -7.58 2.93 18.74
C GLY A 267 -7.39 1.47 19.19
N LEU A 268 -8.45 0.83 19.75
CA LEU A 268 -8.32 -0.52 20.32
C LEU A 268 -7.86 -1.54 19.30
N GLY A 269 -8.45 -1.54 18.09
CA GLY A 269 -8.06 -2.46 17.03
C GLY A 269 -6.60 -2.22 16.59
N LEU A 270 -6.19 -0.95 16.43
CA LEU A 270 -4.80 -0.62 16.09
C LEU A 270 -3.82 -1.09 17.17
N LYS A 271 -4.12 -0.87 18.45
CA LYS A 271 -3.29 -1.35 19.56
C LYS A 271 -3.14 -2.87 19.57
N LEU A 272 -4.24 -3.60 19.32
CA LEU A 272 -4.22 -5.05 19.21
C LEU A 272 -3.37 -5.52 18.03
N ALA A 273 -3.53 -4.92 16.85
CA ALA A 273 -2.73 -5.24 15.67
C ALA A 273 -1.24 -4.97 15.89
N ILE A 274 -0.88 -3.85 16.52
CA ILE A 274 0.51 -3.53 16.91
C ILE A 274 1.05 -4.59 17.88
N SER A 275 0.29 -4.92 18.93
CA SER A 275 0.69 -5.92 19.94
C SER A 275 0.92 -7.30 19.31
N GLU A 276 0.05 -7.72 18.40
CA GLU A 276 0.19 -8.99 17.67
C GLU A 276 1.43 -8.98 16.78
N ALA A 277 1.64 -7.92 15.99
CA ALA A 277 2.78 -7.79 15.09
C ALA A 277 4.13 -7.79 15.85
N LEU A 278 4.21 -7.04 16.95
CA LEU A 278 5.41 -7.00 17.81
C LEU A 278 5.66 -8.35 18.49
N SER A 279 4.62 -9.00 19.00
CA SER A 279 4.73 -10.34 19.59
C SER A 279 5.22 -11.36 18.57
N ALA A 280 4.71 -11.33 17.33
CA ALA A 280 5.17 -12.19 16.25
C ALA A 280 6.64 -11.94 15.87
N ALA A 281 7.08 -10.68 15.95
CA ALA A 281 8.47 -10.27 15.70
C ALA A 281 9.41 -10.58 16.86
N GLY A 282 8.88 -10.87 18.06
CA GLY A 282 9.69 -11.00 19.29
C GLY A 282 10.31 -9.66 19.74
N LEU A 283 9.65 -8.54 19.41
CA LEU A 283 10.11 -7.18 19.67
C LEU A 283 9.16 -6.45 20.63
N THR A 284 9.65 -5.32 21.14
CA THR A 284 8.90 -4.37 21.97
C THR A 284 8.76 -3.03 21.27
N ASN A 285 7.95 -2.13 21.80
CA ASN A 285 7.81 -0.77 21.28
C ASN A 285 9.16 -0.02 21.23
N ALA A 286 10.07 -0.31 22.16
CA ALA A 286 11.38 0.34 22.26
C ALA A 286 12.34 -0.05 21.11
N ASP A 287 12.07 -1.16 20.42
CA ASP A 287 12.90 -1.65 19.32
C ASP A 287 12.54 -0.99 17.98
N ILE A 288 11.44 -0.21 17.93
CA ILE A 288 10.95 0.43 16.72
C ILE A 288 11.61 1.79 16.51
N SER A 289 12.34 1.91 15.40
CA SER A 289 13.10 3.10 15.05
C SER A 289 12.29 4.21 14.41
N PHE A 290 11.21 3.86 13.69
CA PHE A 290 10.22 4.82 13.18
C PHE A 290 8.92 4.11 12.75
N ILE A 291 7.89 4.90 12.50
CA ILE A 291 6.58 4.42 12.08
C ILE A 291 6.16 5.15 10.80
N ASN A 292 5.71 4.41 9.79
CA ASN A 292 4.94 4.95 8.69
C ASN A 292 3.45 4.80 9.05
N ALA A 293 2.87 5.90 9.46
CA ALA A 293 1.49 5.98 9.90
C ALA A 293 0.52 5.91 8.71
N HIS A 294 -0.68 5.44 8.94
CA HIS A 294 -1.73 5.48 7.92
C HIS A 294 -2.02 6.93 7.49
N GLY A 295 -2.19 7.85 8.44
CA GLY A 295 -2.17 9.29 8.24
C GLY A 295 -2.90 9.79 7.00
N THR A 296 -4.22 9.84 7.04
CA THR A 296 -5.03 10.20 5.88
C THR A 296 -5.28 11.70 5.72
N GLY A 297 -4.96 12.51 6.72
CA GLY A 297 -5.36 13.92 6.76
C GLY A 297 -6.82 14.14 7.17
N THR A 298 -7.55 13.06 7.52
CA THR A 298 -8.92 13.17 8.04
C THR A 298 -8.88 13.35 9.57
N ALA A 299 -9.84 14.12 10.10
CA ALA A 299 -9.87 14.45 11.52
C ALA A 299 -9.91 13.18 12.40
N ASN A 300 -10.80 12.22 12.08
CA ASN A 300 -11.00 11.03 12.90
C ASN A 300 -9.80 10.09 12.89
N ASN A 301 -9.28 9.79 11.70
CA ASN A 301 -8.15 8.88 11.57
C ASN A 301 -6.91 9.41 12.30
N ASP A 302 -6.51 10.65 11.96
CA ASP A 302 -5.27 11.21 12.49
C ASP A 302 -5.34 11.43 14.01
N SER A 303 -6.54 11.71 14.55
CA SER A 303 -6.74 11.80 16.00
C SER A 303 -6.56 10.45 16.70
N VAL A 304 -7.10 9.39 16.13
CA VAL A 304 -6.97 8.04 16.72
C VAL A 304 -5.54 7.53 16.62
N GLU A 305 -4.88 7.71 15.47
CA GLU A 305 -3.48 7.35 15.34
C GLU A 305 -2.60 8.13 16.31
N ALA A 306 -2.83 9.45 16.46
CA ALA A 306 -2.10 10.27 17.43
C ALA A 306 -2.23 9.75 18.87
N ILE A 307 -3.43 9.34 19.30
CA ILE A 307 -3.65 8.74 20.63
C ILE A 307 -2.77 7.49 20.80
N VAL A 308 -2.77 6.60 19.81
CA VAL A 308 -2.02 5.33 19.87
C VAL A 308 -0.52 5.59 19.82
N LEU A 309 -0.05 6.50 18.96
CA LEU A 309 1.35 6.87 18.85
C LEU A 309 1.87 7.50 20.14
N ASN A 310 1.12 8.43 20.75
CA ASN A 310 1.49 9.04 22.04
C ASN A 310 1.55 8.03 23.17
N GLU A 311 0.64 7.05 23.18
CA GLU A 311 0.58 6.04 24.26
C GLU A 311 1.69 4.98 24.12
N LEU A 312 1.88 4.45 22.89
CA LEU A 312 2.77 3.32 22.69
C LEU A 312 4.19 3.71 22.24
N PHE A 313 4.34 4.87 21.57
CA PHE A 313 5.57 5.29 20.91
C PHE A 313 5.89 6.78 21.13
N PRO A 314 5.88 7.28 22.38
CA PRO A 314 5.98 8.72 22.68
C PRO A 314 7.26 9.39 22.17
N ASN A 315 8.32 8.61 21.92
CA ASN A 315 9.63 9.10 21.48
C ASN A 315 10.04 8.58 20.10
N THR A 316 9.20 7.78 19.44
CA THR A 316 9.51 7.20 18.13
C THR A 316 9.08 8.18 17.03
N PRO A 317 9.98 8.60 16.12
CA PRO A 317 9.62 9.46 15.02
C PRO A 317 8.66 8.73 14.06
N PHE A 318 7.79 9.49 13.42
CA PHE A 318 6.87 8.92 12.44
C PHE A 318 6.68 9.83 11.23
N ILE A 319 6.21 9.26 10.13
CA ILE A 319 5.83 9.93 8.90
C ILE A 319 4.46 9.46 8.42
N SER A 320 3.84 10.21 7.52
CA SER A 320 2.82 9.71 6.60
C SER A 320 3.20 10.09 5.18
N THR A 321 3.18 9.13 4.28
CA THR A 321 3.55 9.35 2.87
C THR A 321 2.37 9.75 1.99
N LYS A 322 1.14 9.72 2.52
CA LYS A 322 -0.09 10.09 1.77
C LYS A 322 -0.13 11.55 1.33
N GLY A 323 0.65 12.43 1.97
CA GLY A 323 0.87 13.77 1.44
C GLY A 323 1.49 13.80 0.04
N MET A 324 2.21 12.74 -0.37
CA MET A 324 2.87 12.60 -1.67
C MET A 324 2.13 11.71 -2.66
N THR A 325 1.47 10.67 -2.17
CA THR A 325 0.83 9.65 -3.01
C THR A 325 -0.68 9.81 -3.13
N GLY A 326 -1.27 10.63 -2.26
CA GLY A 326 -2.69 10.52 -1.96
C GLY A 326 -3.01 9.18 -1.28
N HIS A 327 -4.28 8.91 -1.08
CA HIS A 327 -4.73 7.62 -0.56
C HIS A 327 -4.97 6.65 -1.72
N THR A 328 -4.03 5.74 -1.94
CA THR A 328 -4.05 4.78 -3.06
C THR A 328 -4.89 3.52 -2.75
N LEU A 329 -5.87 3.63 -1.88
CA LEU A 329 -6.84 2.59 -1.53
C LEU A 329 -6.16 1.28 -1.10
N GLY A 330 -6.47 0.14 -1.73
CA GLY A 330 -5.87 -1.16 -1.40
C GLY A 330 -4.40 -1.30 -1.74
N ALA A 331 -3.85 -0.42 -2.58
CA ALA A 331 -2.40 -0.35 -2.83
C ALA A 331 -1.64 0.36 -1.70
N ALA A 332 -2.32 1.17 -0.88
CA ALA A 332 -1.67 2.09 0.06
C ALA A 332 -0.69 1.39 1.00
N GLY A 333 -1.14 0.36 1.70
CA GLY A 333 -0.31 -0.33 2.67
C GLY A 333 0.92 -1.02 2.07
N ALA A 334 0.84 -1.47 0.81
CA ALA A 334 1.98 -2.08 0.12
C ALA A 334 3.02 -1.03 -0.31
N ILE A 335 2.58 0.10 -0.86
CA ILE A 335 3.43 1.24 -1.22
C ILE A 335 4.12 1.77 0.03
N GLU A 336 3.38 1.96 1.12
CA GLU A 336 3.87 2.45 2.41
C GLU A 336 4.87 1.48 3.06
N ALA A 337 4.63 0.16 2.96
CA ALA A 337 5.58 -0.85 3.41
C ALA A 337 6.90 -0.79 2.63
N ILE A 338 6.85 -0.63 1.30
CA ILE A 338 8.04 -0.48 0.46
C ILE A 338 8.83 0.78 0.85
N PHE A 339 8.16 1.91 1.04
CA PHE A 339 8.84 3.13 1.51
C PHE A 339 9.44 2.97 2.91
N THR A 340 8.75 2.23 3.79
CA THR A 340 9.28 1.91 5.12
C THR A 340 10.55 1.07 5.03
N MET A 341 10.58 0.04 4.18
CA MET A 341 11.78 -0.79 3.91
C MET A 341 12.95 0.05 3.40
N ALA A 342 12.67 0.91 2.42
CA ALA A 342 13.68 1.77 1.79
C ALA A 342 14.27 2.79 2.79
N HIS A 343 13.44 3.47 3.57
CA HIS A 343 13.89 4.44 4.57
C HIS A 343 14.62 3.78 5.75
N LEU A 344 14.21 2.60 6.18
CA LEU A 344 14.92 1.83 7.20
C LEU A 344 16.32 1.46 6.73
N THR A 345 16.44 1.05 5.48
CA THR A 345 17.74 0.74 4.85
C THR A 345 18.62 1.98 4.70
N ALA A 346 18.04 3.09 4.27
CA ALA A 346 18.73 4.37 4.11
C ALA A 346 19.14 5.00 5.46
N GLY A 347 18.54 4.58 6.58
CA GLY A 347 18.84 5.11 7.93
C GLY A 347 18.27 6.50 8.18
N GLY A 348 17.17 6.86 7.52
CA GLY A 348 16.51 8.15 7.72
C GLY A 348 15.15 8.24 7.04
N ILE A 349 14.29 9.08 7.59
CA ILE A 349 12.97 9.37 7.05
C ILE A 349 12.88 10.83 6.57
N PRO A 350 12.20 11.11 5.46
CA PRO A 350 12.00 12.47 4.95
C PRO A 350 10.99 13.25 5.80
N ALA A 351 10.82 14.52 5.51
CA ALA A 351 9.72 15.30 6.02
C ALA A 351 8.37 14.75 5.52
N SER A 352 7.36 14.75 6.37
CA SER A 352 5.98 14.44 5.98
C SER A 352 5.43 15.56 5.09
N ALA A 353 5.23 15.26 3.82
CA ALA A 353 4.75 16.23 2.85
C ALA A 353 3.36 16.78 3.24
N GLY A 354 3.24 18.11 3.22
CA GLY A 354 2.01 18.81 3.60
C GLY A 354 1.91 19.19 5.06
N PHE A 355 2.71 18.62 5.95
CA PHE A 355 2.74 19.02 7.35
C PHE A 355 3.51 20.32 7.53
N SER A 356 2.91 21.31 8.16
CA SER A 356 3.49 22.64 8.41
C SER A 356 3.21 23.17 9.82
N GLU A 357 2.00 22.94 10.34
CA GLU A 357 1.57 23.46 11.63
C GLU A 357 1.07 22.33 12.53
N GLU A 358 1.58 22.32 13.77
CA GLU A 358 1.19 21.36 14.79
C GLU A 358 -0.23 21.59 15.28
N ASP A 359 -1.01 20.53 15.36
CA ASP A 359 -2.30 20.52 16.03
C ASP A 359 -2.09 20.15 17.51
N GLN A 360 -2.19 21.12 18.36
CA GLN A 360 -2.05 20.95 19.82
C GLN A 360 -3.00 19.89 20.40
N LEU A 361 -4.13 19.63 19.73
CA LEU A 361 -5.09 18.62 20.18
C LEU A 361 -4.61 17.20 19.89
N LEU A 362 -3.76 17.00 18.89
CA LEU A 362 -3.17 15.71 18.59
C LEU A 362 -1.97 15.39 19.48
N ASN A 363 -1.23 16.42 19.89
CA ASN A 363 0.05 16.28 20.59
C ASN A 363 0.99 15.27 19.90
N ALA A 364 0.92 15.18 18.59
CA ALA A 364 1.70 14.27 17.74
C ALA A 364 2.11 15.00 16.46
N SER A 365 3.40 15.08 16.21
CA SER A 365 3.96 15.77 15.04
C SER A 365 4.80 14.78 14.21
N PRO A 366 4.45 14.55 12.95
CA PRO A 366 5.31 13.78 12.05
C PRO A 366 6.61 14.55 11.76
N ALA A 367 7.58 13.84 11.18
CA ALA A 367 8.87 14.41 10.82
C ALA A 367 8.69 15.67 9.95
N ARG A 368 9.32 16.80 10.37
CA ARG A 368 9.27 18.10 9.67
C ARG A 368 10.45 18.31 8.71
N ALA A 369 11.49 17.53 8.88
CA ALA A 369 12.71 17.56 8.10
C ALA A 369 13.26 16.13 8.03
N PHE A 370 14.29 15.94 7.23
CA PHE A 370 15.04 14.67 7.25
C PHE A 370 15.41 14.33 8.70
N THR A 371 14.99 13.17 9.16
CA THR A 371 15.22 12.67 10.51
C THR A 371 16.02 11.38 10.44
N PRO A 372 17.28 11.37 10.90
CA PRO A 372 18.04 10.14 11.02
C PRO A 372 17.33 9.13 11.92
N VAL A 373 17.32 7.87 11.51
CA VAL A 373 16.76 6.78 12.31
C VAL A 373 17.83 5.71 12.54
N HIS A 374 17.91 5.26 13.78
CA HIS A 374 18.88 4.28 14.21
C HIS A 374 18.15 3.08 14.79
N GLY A 375 18.35 1.91 14.22
CA GLY A 375 17.71 0.69 14.65
C GLY A 375 17.53 -0.29 13.51
N GLN A 376 16.94 -1.44 13.85
CA GLN A 376 16.83 -2.57 12.92
C GLN A 376 15.38 -2.87 12.54
N ALA A 377 14.40 -2.22 13.14
CA ALA A 377 12.99 -2.46 12.88
C ALA A 377 12.19 -1.17 12.78
N ALA A 378 11.17 -1.20 11.92
CA ALA A 378 10.18 -0.13 11.74
C ALA A 378 8.78 -0.72 11.59
N ILE A 379 7.76 0.12 11.77
CA ILE A 379 6.36 -0.26 11.58
C ILE A 379 5.80 0.45 10.35
N SER A 380 5.02 -0.31 9.53
CA SER A 380 4.07 0.23 8.56
C SER A 380 2.67 -0.19 9.01
N GLN A 381 1.75 0.78 9.17
CA GLN A 381 0.40 0.52 9.67
C GLN A 381 -0.68 1.04 8.73
N SER A 382 -1.78 0.30 8.66
CA SER A 382 -2.96 0.63 7.85
C SER A 382 -4.22 0.53 8.68
N LEU A 383 -5.04 1.59 8.63
CA LEU A 383 -6.39 1.61 9.17
C LEU A 383 -7.38 1.65 8.01
N ALA A 384 -8.41 0.83 8.05
CA ALA A 384 -9.30 0.68 6.92
C ALA A 384 -10.77 0.81 7.31
N PHE A 385 -11.60 1.19 6.36
CA PHE A 385 -13.05 1.11 6.50
C PHE A 385 -13.46 -0.32 6.85
N GLY A 386 -14.55 -0.48 7.58
CA GLY A 386 -14.92 -1.73 8.23
C GLY A 386 -14.29 -1.90 9.62
N GLY A 387 -13.37 -0.98 10.01
CA GLY A 387 -12.64 -1.04 11.27
C GLY A 387 -11.45 -2.01 11.22
N ASN A 388 -10.94 -2.34 10.06
CA ASN A 388 -9.78 -3.21 9.92
C ASN A 388 -8.50 -2.44 10.22
N ASN A 389 -7.62 -3.03 11.01
CA ASN A 389 -6.30 -2.48 11.34
C ASN A 389 -5.25 -3.54 11.05
N SER A 390 -4.21 -3.19 10.31
CA SER A 390 -3.16 -4.11 9.91
C SER A 390 -1.79 -3.47 10.07
N VAL A 391 -0.83 -4.21 10.59
CA VAL A 391 0.49 -3.74 10.96
C VAL A 391 1.56 -4.73 10.51
N LEU A 392 2.58 -4.22 9.82
CA LEU A 392 3.80 -4.95 9.50
C LEU A 392 4.95 -4.41 10.36
N VAL A 393 5.66 -5.31 11.02
CA VAL A 393 6.99 -5.04 11.59
C VAL A 393 8.02 -5.46 10.56
N ILE A 394 8.76 -4.48 10.09
CA ILE A 394 9.74 -4.60 9.01
C ILE A 394 11.14 -4.53 9.61
N GLY A 395 11.99 -5.49 9.28
CA GLY A 395 13.38 -5.50 9.63
C GLY A 395 14.29 -5.02 8.52
N LYS A 396 15.42 -4.42 8.90
CA LYS A 396 16.49 -4.04 7.97
C LYS A 396 17.10 -5.30 7.35
N GLY A 397 17.31 -5.28 6.04
CA GLY A 397 17.99 -6.34 5.33
C GLY A 397 19.45 -6.48 5.76
N ARG A 398 20.02 -7.63 5.47
CA ARG A 398 21.43 -7.92 5.72
C ARG A 398 22.22 -7.71 4.42
N ALA A 399 23.27 -6.90 4.48
CA ALA A 399 24.26 -6.89 3.41
C ALA A 399 24.88 -8.30 3.28
N ILE A 400 25.07 -8.75 2.03
CA ILE A 400 25.81 -9.98 1.74
C ILE A 400 27.29 -9.77 2.08
#